data_80ecf4dbb7578d6198f1b14a19b27dad
#
_entry.id   80ecf4dbb7578d6198f1b14a19b27dad
#
_cell.length_a   1.000
_cell.length_b   1.000
_cell.length_c   1.000
_cell.angle_alpha   90.00
_cell.angle_beta   90.00
_cell.angle_gamma   90.00
#
_symmetry.space_group_name_H-M   'P 1'
#
loop_
_entity.id
_entity.type
_entity.pdbx_description
1 polymer ?
#
loop_
_entity_poly.entity_id
_entity_poly.type
_entity_poly.pdbx_seq_one_letter_code
_entity_poly.pdbx_strand_id
1 'polypeptide(L)'
;MRIKSRLAFMFICFGLTLFSTTQAQEVEISLDRNEIARGETVTLTIRIYDQRQGMQLDLTPLTSQFDVLGTRTSSQIRSVNGAVEAWTDYIVTLFPLEEGELVIPELDINGTATAPIQVTVTNEGPRSNQSNEELYLEIETNKESVYVQEQLLFTVRLYYTINGIRNPQFTELEMED
;
A
#
# COMPACT_ATOMS: atom_id res chain seq x y z
N MET A 1 -85.89 0.99 -12.28
CA MET A 1 -84.87 2.09 -12.51
C MET A 1 -83.55 1.51 -12.08
N ARG A 2 -82.67 1.17 -13.04
CA ARG A 2 -81.44 0.41 -12.84
C ARG A 2 -80.25 1.38 -12.77
N ILE A 3 -79.68 1.50 -11.60
CA ILE A 3 -78.43 2.24 -11.40
C ILE A 3 -77.28 1.28 -11.69
N LYS A 4 -76.58 1.49 -12.79
CA LYS A 4 -75.38 0.74 -13.15
C LYS A 4 -74.21 1.37 -12.39
N SER A 5 -73.77 0.69 -11.32
CA SER A 5 -72.53 0.99 -10.65
C SER A 5 -71.38 0.62 -11.60
N ARG A 6 -70.68 1.63 -12.12
CA ARG A 6 -69.38 1.45 -12.80
C ARG A 6 -68.28 1.42 -11.73
N LEU A 7 -67.91 0.22 -11.37
CA LEU A 7 -66.72 -0.01 -10.58
C LEU A 7 -65.49 0.37 -11.40
N ALA A 8 -64.97 1.56 -11.13
CA ALA A 8 -63.70 1.96 -11.70
C ALA A 8 -62.59 1.14 -11.03
N PHE A 9 -62.09 0.18 -11.77
CA PHE A 9 -60.92 -0.60 -11.37
C PHE A 9 -59.70 0.32 -11.55
N MET A 10 -59.36 1.03 -10.44
CA MET A 10 -58.18 1.83 -10.37
C MET A 10 -56.98 0.88 -10.22
N PHE A 11 -56.34 0.62 -11.33
CA PHE A 11 -55.08 -0.12 -11.40
C PHE A 11 -53.99 0.71 -10.74
N ILE A 12 -53.78 0.52 -9.44
CA ILE A 12 -52.63 1.05 -8.74
C ILE A 12 -51.46 0.23 -9.23
N CYS A 13 -50.75 0.75 -10.27
CA CYS A 13 -49.41 0.33 -10.59
C CYS A 13 -48.52 0.70 -9.39
N PHE A 14 -48.46 -0.18 -8.44
CA PHE A 14 -47.46 -0.17 -7.39
C PHE A 14 -46.12 -0.52 -8.07
N GLY A 15 -45.45 0.53 -8.55
CA GLY A 15 -44.11 0.43 -9.11
C GLY A 15 -43.19 -0.12 -8.03
N LEU A 16 -42.91 -1.41 -8.09
CA LEU A 16 -41.87 -2.07 -7.31
C LEU A 16 -40.56 -1.54 -7.81
N THR A 17 -40.12 -0.43 -7.26
CA THR A 17 -38.75 0.07 -7.45
C THR A 17 -37.83 -0.96 -6.79
N LEU A 18 -37.27 -1.83 -7.61
CA LEU A 18 -36.16 -2.69 -7.22
C LEU A 18 -35.00 -1.75 -6.86
N PHE A 19 -34.89 -1.43 -5.58
CA PHE A 19 -33.64 -0.88 -5.07
C PHE A 19 -32.59 -1.99 -5.22
N SER A 20 -31.86 -1.93 -6.32
CA SER A 20 -30.62 -2.66 -6.45
C SER A 20 -29.68 -2.06 -5.41
N THR A 21 -29.53 -2.72 -4.27
CA THR A 21 -28.44 -2.43 -3.34
C THR A 21 -27.16 -2.82 -4.07
N THR A 22 -26.51 -1.82 -4.68
CA THR A 22 -25.13 -2.00 -5.12
C THR A 22 -24.33 -2.23 -3.86
N GLN A 23 -23.93 -3.47 -3.59
CA GLN A 23 -22.93 -3.75 -2.58
C GLN A 23 -21.62 -3.15 -3.13
N ALA A 24 -21.27 -1.99 -2.63
CA ALA A 24 -19.93 -1.46 -2.85
C ALA A 24 -18.95 -2.45 -2.20
N GLN A 25 -17.97 -2.87 -2.95
CA GLN A 25 -16.89 -3.72 -2.43
C GLN A 25 -16.19 -2.93 -1.33
N GLU A 26 -16.06 -3.51 -0.15
CA GLU A 26 -15.39 -2.85 0.96
C GLU A 26 -13.89 -2.83 0.69
N VAL A 27 -13.32 -1.63 0.65
CA VAL A 27 -11.90 -1.38 0.41
C VAL A 27 -11.33 -0.62 1.60
N GLU A 28 -10.30 -1.15 2.20
CA GLU A 28 -9.56 -0.54 3.29
C GLU A 28 -8.14 -0.23 2.84
N ILE A 29 -7.66 0.97 3.15
CA ILE A 29 -6.30 1.41 2.83
C ILE A 29 -5.58 1.81 4.12
N SER A 30 -4.33 1.36 4.26
CA SER A 30 -3.51 1.66 5.44
C SER A 30 -2.03 1.75 5.09
N LEU A 31 -1.28 2.49 5.91
CA LEU A 31 0.18 2.55 5.87
C LEU A 31 0.76 1.83 7.08
N ASP A 32 1.96 1.28 6.92
CA ASP A 32 2.75 0.75 8.04
C ASP A 32 3.18 1.89 8.99
N ARG A 33 3.45 3.08 8.43
CA ARG A 33 3.81 4.31 9.15
C ARG A 33 3.44 5.53 8.30
N ASN A 34 3.18 6.66 8.93
CA ASN A 34 2.87 7.93 8.26
C ASN A 34 3.98 8.98 8.39
N GLU A 35 5.06 8.66 9.11
CA GLU A 35 6.28 9.46 9.23
C GLU A 35 7.49 8.59 8.94
N ILE A 36 8.30 9.00 7.96
CA ILE A 36 9.50 8.31 7.52
C ILE A 36 10.65 9.31 7.38
N ALA A 37 11.88 8.80 7.49
CA ALA A 37 13.07 9.57 7.23
C ALA A 37 13.39 9.57 5.72
N ARG A 38 14.18 10.55 5.30
CA ARG A 38 14.72 10.59 3.94
C ARG A 38 15.46 9.30 3.62
N GLY A 39 15.15 8.70 2.47
CA GLY A 39 15.75 7.43 2.02
C GLY A 39 15.06 6.17 2.55
N GLU A 40 14.05 6.29 3.41
CA GLU A 40 13.23 5.17 3.83
C GLU A 40 12.03 4.94 2.91
N THR A 41 11.53 3.71 2.90
CA THR A 41 10.31 3.33 2.19
C THR A 41 9.12 3.31 3.14
N VAL A 42 7.92 3.45 2.58
CA VAL A 42 6.65 3.23 3.27
C VAL A 42 5.87 2.12 2.58
N THR A 43 5.17 1.32 3.37
CA THR A 43 4.37 0.23 2.84
C THR A 43 2.89 0.58 2.87
N LEU A 44 2.29 0.67 1.69
CA LEU A 44 0.86 0.85 1.50
C LEU A 44 0.19 -0.52 1.39
N THR A 45 -0.78 -0.79 2.25
CA THR A 45 -1.63 -1.98 2.18
C THR A 45 -3.03 -1.59 1.73
N ILE A 46 -3.48 -2.17 0.62
CA ILE A 46 -4.84 -2.02 0.10
C ILE A 46 -5.53 -3.36 0.29
N ARG A 47 -6.50 -3.41 1.20
CA ARG A 47 -7.31 -4.60 1.49
C ARG A 47 -8.64 -4.52 0.80
N ILE A 48 -8.98 -5.58 0.08
CA ILE A 48 -10.24 -5.68 -0.65
C ILE A 48 -10.97 -6.92 -0.13
N TYR A 49 -12.14 -6.68 0.48
CA TYR A 49 -12.99 -7.74 1.02
C TYR A 49 -13.81 -8.42 -0.08
N ASP A 50 -14.22 -9.66 0.16
CA ASP A 50 -14.99 -10.53 -0.75
C ASP A 50 -14.32 -10.78 -2.11
N GLN A 51 -13.02 -10.48 -2.24
CA GLN A 51 -12.26 -10.74 -3.43
C GLN A 51 -11.50 -12.07 -3.31
N ARG A 52 -11.78 -12.98 -4.24
CA ARG A 52 -11.16 -14.31 -4.30
C ARG A 52 -10.06 -14.43 -5.35
N GLN A 53 -9.96 -13.46 -6.25
CA GLN A 53 -8.95 -13.42 -7.30
C GLN A 53 -8.27 -12.06 -7.31
N GLY A 54 -6.96 -12.06 -7.55
CA GLY A 54 -6.20 -10.83 -7.71
C GLY A 54 -6.68 -10.04 -8.93
N MET A 55 -6.62 -8.71 -8.82
CA MET A 55 -6.88 -7.78 -9.91
C MET A 55 -5.64 -6.93 -10.15
N GLN A 56 -5.58 -6.28 -11.28
CA GLN A 56 -4.56 -5.27 -11.55
C GLN A 56 -5.04 -3.94 -10.99
N LEU A 57 -4.24 -3.36 -10.09
CA LEU A 57 -4.50 -2.02 -9.54
C LEU A 57 -3.87 -0.97 -10.45
N ASP A 58 -4.57 0.13 -10.65
CA ASP A 58 -3.95 1.32 -11.26
C ASP A 58 -3.24 2.13 -10.17
N LEU A 59 -1.93 2.03 -10.14
CA LEU A 59 -1.06 2.74 -9.20
C LEU A 59 -0.44 4.01 -9.82
N THR A 60 -0.83 4.36 -11.06
CA THR A 60 -0.33 5.55 -11.76
C THR A 60 -0.49 6.84 -10.94
N PRO A 61 -1.59 7.06 -10.20
CA PRO A 61 -1.71 8.28 -9.38
C PRO A 61 -0.61 8.45 -8.32
N LEU A 62 0.01 7.35 -7.86
CA LEU A 62 1.09 7.38 -6.87
C LEU A 62 2.39 7.93 -7.44
N THR A 63 2.64 7.73 -8.74
CA THR A 63 3.93 8.02 -9.39
C THR A 63 4.28 9.50 -9.44
N SER A 64 3.38 10.40 -9.08
CA SER A 64 3.64 11.83 -8.99
C SER A 64 4.52 12.21 -7.79
N GLN A 65 4.45 11.45 -6.69
CA GLN A 65 5.15 11.74 -5.43
C GLN A 65 5.95 10.55 -4.90
N PHE A 66 5.69 9.35 -5.42
CA PHE A 66 6.35 8.12 -4.97
C PHE A 66 6.82 7.29 -6.15
N ASP A 67 7.96 6.63 -5.98
CA ASP A 67 8.37 5.54 -6.85
C ASP A 67 7.83 4.20 -6.30
N VAL A 68 7.21 3.40 -7.17
CA VAL A 68 6.65 2.10 -6.81
C VAL A 68 7.72 1.03 -6.98
N LEU A 69 8.38 0.66 -5.90
CA LEU A 69 9.49 -0.31 -5.93
C LEU A 69 8.99 -1.76 -6.11
N GLY A 70 7.76 -2.05 -5.70
CA GLY A 70 7.22 -3.39 -5.87
C GLY A 70 5.80 -3.53 -5.34
N THR A 71 5.11 -4.56 -5.84
CA THR A 71 3.77 -4.93 -5.38
C THR A 71 3.72 -6.43 -5.11
N ARG A 72 3.15 -6.79 -3.97
CA ARG A 72 2.91 -8.17 -3.57
C ARG A 72 1.45 -8.36 -3.23
N THR A 73 0.88 -9.49 -3.61
CA THR A 73 -0.52 -9.84 -3.35
C THR A 73 -0.59 -11.03 -2.39
N SER A 74 -1.51 -10.95 -1.41
CA SER A 74 -1.79 -12.03 -0.46
C SER A 74 -3.29 -12.19 -0.30
N SER A 75 -3.83 -13.35 -0.65
CA SER A 75 -5.27 -13.66 -0.49
C SER A 75 -5.48 -14.60 0.69
N GLN A 76 -6.47 -14.29 1.50
CA GLN A 76 -6.79 -15.03 2.71
C GLN A 76 -8.29 -15.37 2.77
N ILE A 77 -8.59 -16.54 3.32
CA ILE A 77 -9.95 -16.98 3.59
C ILE A 77 -9.98 -17.45 5.05
N ARG A 78 -10.91 -16.90 5.81
CA ARG A 78 -11.14 -17.25 7.21
C ARG A 78 -12.57 -17.77 7.38
N SER A 79 -12.72 -18.87 8.10
CA SER A 79 -14.04 -19.37 8.49
C SER A 79 -14.15 -19.39 10.02
N VAL A 80 -15.15 -18.68 10.54
CA VAL A 80 -15.45 -18.62 11.98
C VAL A 80 -16.93 -18.87 12.19
N ASN A 81 -17.28 -19.90 12.94
CA ASN A 81 -18.68 -20.26 13.25
C ASN A 81 -19.58 -20.39 12.02
N GLY A 82 -19.04 -20.86 10.88
CA GLY A 82 -19.80 -21.00 9.63
C GLY A 82 -19.88 -19.73 8.77
N ALA A 83 -19.48 -18.59 9.27
CA ALA A 83 -19.26 -17.39 8.45
C ALA A 83 -17.91 -17.48 7.73
N VAL A 84 -17.89 -17.20 6.43
CA VAL A 84 -16.67 -17.21 5.62
C VAL A 84 -16.36 -15.78 5.23
N GLU A 85 -15.19 -15.31 5.62
CA GLU A 85 -14.63 -14.02 5.23
C GLU A 85 -13.46 -14.28 4.27
N ALA A 86 -13.42 -13.56 3.17
CA ALA A 86 -12.32 -13.60 2.21
C ALA A 86 -11.85 -12.19 1.93
N TRP A 87 -10.54 -11.99 1.87
CA TRP A 87 -9.96 -10.72 1.47
C TRP A 87 -8.65 -10.92 0.72
N THR A 88 -8.28 -9.91 -0.04
CA THR A 88 -6.99 -9.86 -0.72
C THR A 88 -6.28 -8.57 -0.34
N ASP A 89 -5.05 -8.71 0.16
CA ASP A 89 -4.15 -7.61 0.49
C ASP A 89 -3.19 -7.38 -0.69
N TYR A 90 -3.15 -6.14 -1.17
CA TYR A 90 -2.12 -5.65 -2.08
C TYR A 90 -1.16 -4.80 -1.27
N ILE A 91 0.08 -5.26 -1.20
CA ILE A 91 1.14 -4.66 -0.40
C ILE A 91 2.09 -3.97 -1.36
N VAL A 92 2.08 -2.65 -1.38
CA VAL A 92 2.84 -1.80 -2.29
C VAL A 92 3.95 -1.11 -1.52
N THR A 93 5.20 -1.30 -1.95
CA THR A 93 6.35 -0.61 -1.38
C THR A 93 6.60 0.66 -2.15
N LEU A 94 6.55 1.79 -1.45
CA LEU A 94 6.66 3.13 -2.00
C LEU A 94 7.94 3.81 -1.50
N PHE A 95 8.65 4.46 -2.41
CA PHE A 95 9.79 5.31 -2.10
C PHE A 95 9.41 6.77 -2.40
N PRO A 96 9.49 7.70 -1.44
CA PRO A 96 9.15 9.09 -1.65
C PRO A 96 10.18 9.78 -2.56
N LEU A 97 9.71 10.57 -3.51
CA LEU A 97 10.57 11.33 -4.44
C LEU A 97 11.04 12.65 -3.85
N GLU A 98 10.31 13.19 -2.87
CA GLU A 98 10.57 14.48 -2.25
C GLU A 98 10.46 14.40 -0.73
N GLU A 99 11.01 15.40 -0.04
CA GLU A 99 10.88 15.60 1.40
C GLU A 99 9.68 16.49 1.72
N GLY A 100 9.18 16.40 2.96
CA GLY A 100 8.07 17.20 3.46
C GLY A 100 6.76 16.43 3.53
N GLU A 101 5.65 17.13 3.39
CA GLU A 101 4.31 16.52 3.44
C GLU A 101 3.90 16.02 2.05
N LEU A 102 3.85 14.72 1.89
CA LEU A 102 3.38 14.05 0.69
C LEU A 102 1.99 13.47 0.92
N VAL A 103 1.27 13.24 -0.17
CA VAL A 103 -0.09 12.67 -0.10
C VAL A 103 -0.17 11.46 -1.03
N ILE A 104 -0.58 10.33 -0.47
CA ILE A 104 -1.10 9.22 -1.27
C ILE A 104 -2.49 9.64 -1.72
N PRO A 105 -2.71 9.85 -3.02
CA PRO A 105 -3.98 10.36 -3.52
C PRO A 105 -5.08 9.30 -3.40
N GLU A 106 -6.30 9.74 -3.64
CA GLU A 106 -7.43 8.85 -3.84
C GLU A 106 -7.13 7.86 -4.98
N LEU A 107 -7.34 6.57 -4.73
CA LEU A 107 -7.22 5.50 -5.70
C LEU A 107 -8.60 4.94 -6.01
N ASP A 108 -8.89 4.72 -7.29
CA ASP A 108 -10.11 4.03 -7.71
C ASP A 108 -9.88 2.52 -7.74
N ILE A 109 -10.60 1.82 -6.89
CA ILE A 109 -10.55 0.37 -6.80
C ILE A 109 -11.92 -0.19 -7.19
N ASN A 110 -12.09 -0.60 -8.43
CA ASN A 110 -13.36 -1.10 -8.96
C ASN A 110 -14.55 -0.13 -8.77
N GLY A 111 -14.34 1.16 -8.93
CA GLY A 111 -15.38 2.17 -8.73
C GLY A 111 -15.60 2.56 -7.26
N THR A 112 -14.77 2.07 -6.35
CA THR A 112 -14.70 2.51 -4.96
C THR A 112 -13.46 3.37 -4.77
N ALA A 113 -13.68 4.63 -4.44
CA ALA A 113 -12.61 5.57 -4.18
C ALA A 113 -12.06 5.40 -2.76
N THR A 114 -10.74 5.37 -2.59
CA THR A 114 -10.10 5.34 -1.27
C THR A 114 -9.95 6.76 -0.73
N ALA A 115 -9.80 6.88 0.60
CA ALA A 115 -9.45 8.17 1.20
C ALA A 115 -7.96 8.50 0.96
N PRO A 116 -7.59 9.76 0.74
CA PRO A 116 -6.20 10.16 0.67
C PRO A 116 -5.50 10.00 2.03
N ILE A 117 -4.20 9.65 2.02
CA ILE A 117 -3.40 9.50 3.25
C ILE A 117 -2.18 10.40 3.18
N GLN A 118 -1.91 11.12 4.27
CA GLN A 118 -0.71 11.96 4.40
C GLN A 118 0.49 11.14 4.88
N VAL A 119 1.66 11.45 4.30
CA VAL A 119 2.96 10.89 4.65
C VAL A 119 3.92 12.04 4.87
N THR A 120 4.56 12.09 6.02
CA THR A 120 5.59 13.10 6.33
C THR A 120 6.98 12.50 6.12
N VAL A 121 7.75 13.09 5.24
CA VAL A 121 9.15 12.71 4.99
C VAL A 121 10.06 13.73 5.65
N THR A 122 10.73 13.32 6.73
CA THR A 122 11.64 14.19 7.48
C THR A 122 13.03 14.19 6.87
N ASN A 123 13.72 15.33 6.95
CA ASN A 123 15.13 15.45 6.51
C ASN A 123 16.12 14.84 7.53
N GLU A 124 15.64 14.27 8.60
CA GLU A 124 16.47 13.46 9.49
C GLU A 124 16.86 12.20 8.71
N GLY A 125 18.15 11.83 8.76
CA GLY A 125 18.60 10.55 8.18
C GLY A 125 17.84 9.38 8.79
N PRO A 126 17.89 8.18 8.18
CA PRO A 126 17.17 7.01 8.65
C PRO A 126 17.31 6.89 10.16
N ARG A 127 16.20 6.94 10.88
CA ARG A 127 16.21 6.73 12.34
C ARG A 127 16.64 5.29 12.54
N SER A 128 17.90 5.07 12.87
CA SER A 128 18.29 3.79 13.39
C SER A 128 17.51 3.59 14.68
N ASN A 129 16.40 2.86 14.60
CA ASN A 129 15.74 2.32 15.77
C ASN A 129 16.68 1.29 16.41
N GLN A 130 17.72 1.81 17.08
CA GLN A 130 18.79 1.01 17.70
C GLN A 130 18.28 0.05 18.80
N SER A 131 16.99 0.02 19.05
CA SER A 131 16.49 -0.73 20.20
C SER A 131 15.82 -2.08 19.89
N ASN A 132 15.49 -2.41 18.64
CA ASN A 132 14.80 -3.66 18.32
C ASN A 132 15.10 -4.26 16.94
N GLU A 133 16.01 -3.74 16.16
CA GLU A 133 16.34 -4.37 14.87
C GLU A 133 17.34 -5.52 15.11
N GLU A 134 16.86 -6.73 14.80
CA GLU A 134 17.70 -7.94 14.84
C GLU A 134 18.80 -7.93 13.77
N LEU A 135 18.66 -7.03 12.78
CA LEU A 135 19.57 -6.90 11.64
C LEU A 135 19.55 -5.47 11.09
N TYR A 136 20.72 -4.80 10.99
CA TYR A 136 20.84 -3.54 10.27
C TYR A 136 22.20 -3.39 9.55
N LEU A 137 22.20 -2.58 8.49
CA LEU A 137 23.39 -2.23 7.71
C LEU A 137 23.78 -0.78 8.00
N GLU A 138 25.05 -0.57 8.28
CA GLU A 138 25.67 0.75 8.35
C GLU A 138 26.62 0.94 7.16
N ILE A 139 26.49 2.07 6.50
CA ILE A 139 27.33 2.44 5.36
C ILE A 139 28.10 3.69 5.71
N GLU A 140 29.40 3.64 5.56
CA GLU A 140 30.31 4.76 5.84
C GLU A 140 31.25 4.98 4.67
N THR A 141 31.45 6.21 4.29
CA THR A 141 32.47 6.61 3.31
C THR A 141 33.54 7.47 3.97
N ASN A 142 34.78 7.33 3.55
CA ASN A 142 35.89 8.13 4.09
C ASN A 142 35.94 9.58 3.53
N LYS A 143 35.07 9.89 2.54
CA LYS A 143 34.98 11.21 1.90
C LYS A 143 33.55 11.48 1.47
N GLU A 144 33.12 12.73 1.56
CA GLU A 144 31.78 13.17 1.10
C GLU A 144 31.78 13.48 -0.42
N SER A 145 32.94 13.77 -1.00
CA SER A 145 33.09 14.02 -2.41
C SER A 145 34.47 13.56 -2.90
N VAL A 146 34.55 13.09 -4.14
CA VAL A 146 35.79 12.60 -4.77
C VAL A 146 35.93 13.14 -6.19
N TYR A 147 37.16 13.27 -6.66
CA TYR A 147 37.44 13.58 -8.04
C TYR A 147 37.43 12.31 -8.90
N VAL A 148 37.26 12.49 -10.20
CA VAL A 148 37.34 11.39 -11.16
C VAL A 148 38.67 10.65 -11.01
N GLN A 149 38.63 9.32 -10.88
CA GLN A 149 39.77 8.43 -10.63
C GLN A 149 40.38 8.54 -9.22
N GLU A 150 39.76 9.25 -8.31
CA GLU A 150 40.18 9.24 -6.90
C GLU A 150 39.63 8.02 -6.17
N GLN A 151 40.42 7.48 -5.26
CA GLN A 151 40.00 6.35 -4.44
C GLN A 151 39.00 6.77 -3.36
N LEU A 152 37.83 6.16 -3.36
CA LEU A 152 36.83 6.21 -2.28
C LEU A 152 36.86 4.89 -1.50
N LEU A 153 36.99 4.98 -0.19
CA LEU A 153 36.82 3.84 0.69
C LEU A 153 35.36 3.81 1.17
N PHE A 154 34.69 2.74 0.81
CA PHE A 154 33.31 2.44 1.16
C PHE A 154 33.29 1.28 2.15
N THR A 155 32.74 1.50 3.35
CA THR A 155 32.67 0.50 4.40
C THR A 155 31.22 0.15 4.67
N VAL A 156 30.88 -1.13 4.55
CA VAL A 156 29.56 -1.68 4.91
C VAL A 156 29.72 -2.52 6.16
N ARG A 157 28.98 -2.18 7.20
CA ARG A 157 28.91 -2.95 8.44
C ARG A 157 27.54 -3.56 8.60
N LEU A 158 27.48 -4.87 8.75
CA LEU A 158 26.28 -5.61 9.07
C LEU A 158 26.25 -5.91 10.57
N TYR A 159 25.26 -5.36 11.25
CA TYR A 159 25.01 -5.65 12.67
C TYR A 159 23.82 -6.61 12.78
N TYR A 160 23.96 -7.65 13.59
CA TYR A 160 22.90 -8.63 13.79
C TYR A 160 22.92 -9.20 15.20
N THR A 161 21.75 -9.46 15.75
CA THR A 161 21.54 -10.11 17.06
C THR A 161 20.96 -11.50 16.94
N ILE A 162 20.53 -11.91 15.72
CA ILE A 162 19.95 -13.21 15.46
C ILE A 162 21.02 -14.31 15.40
N ASN A 163 20.81 -15.37 16.16
CA ASN A 163 21.63 -16.56 16.05
C ASN A 163 21.23 -17.34 14.79
N GLY A 164 22.02 -17.31 13.74
CA GLY A 164 21.77 -18.15 12.58
C GLY A 164 22.18 -17.64 11.21
N ILE A 165 22.76 -16.45 11.11
CA ILE A 165 23.36 -16.01 9.84
C ILE A 165 24.61 -16.88 9.60
N ARG A 166 24.51 -17.74 8.59
CA ARG A 166 25.62 -18.58 8.15
C ARG A 166 26.07 -18.06 6.79
N ASN A 167 27.34 -17.68 6.70
CA ASN A 167 27.99 -17.30 5.45
C ASN A 167 27.28 -16.16 4.70
N PRO A 168 27.19 -14.94 5.26
CA PRO A 168 26.58 -13.80 4.58
C PRO A 168 27.35 -13.51 3.30
N GLN A 169 26.65 -13.34 2.19
CA GLN A 169 27.23 -12.98 0.91
C GLN A 169 26.69 -11.61 0.51
N PHE A 170 27.59 -10.71 0.12
CA PHE A 170 27.23 -9.45 -0.51
C PHE A 170 27.35 -9.63 -2.03
N THR A 171 26.34 -9.21 -2.77
CA THR A 171 26.45 -9.06 -4.22
C THR A 171 27.36 -7.89 -4.54
N GLU A 172 28.09 -7.94 -5.62
CA GLU A 172 28.89 -6.81 -6.10
C GLU A 172 27.99 -5.63 -6.34
N LEU A 173 28.48 -4.42 -5.96
CA LEU A 173 27.81 -3.16 -6.29
C LEU A 173 28.02 -2.92 -7.79
N GLU A 174 26.95 -3.03 -8.57
CA GLU A 174 26.94 -2.56 -9.95
C GLU A 174 26.74 -1.04 -9.92
N MET A 175 27.75 -0.30 -10.38
CA MET A 175 27.62 1.13 -10.65
C MET A 175 27.37 1.27 -12.15
N GLU A 176 26.23 1.84 -12.50
CA GLU A 176 25.96 2.27 -13.88
C GLU A 176 26.83 3.50 -14.17
N ASP A 177 27.51 3.48 -15.33
CA ASP A 177 28.32 4.59 -15.85
C ASP A 177 27.44 5.76 -16.35
#